data_71ef1eb9c4ba634a630d76aeb4309689
#
_entry.id   71ef1eb9c4ba634a630d76aeb4309689
#
_cell.length_a   1.000
_cell.length_b   1.000
_cell.length_c   1.000
_cell.angle_alpha   90.00
_cell.angle_beta   90.00
_cell.angle_gamma   90.00
#
_symmetry.space_group_name_H-M   'P 1'
#
loop_
_entity.id
_entity.type
_entity.pdbx_description
1 polymer ?
#
loop_
_entity_poly.entity_id
_entity_poly.type
_entity_poly.pdbx_seq_one_letter_code
_entity_poly.pdbx_strand_id
1 'polypeptide(L)'
;MAKVLTLNTIGPALIAKHVLPLFPRDRRNVFAALSARVGSIGDNRIGGWHSYRASKAALNMLLRNFAIEMARTHRQTIVAGLHPGTVNTNLSEPFQKNLPEGQLVRADEAAANLL
;
A
#
# COMPACT_ATOMS: atom_id res chain seq x y z
N MET A 1 -17.14 1.02 7.00
CA MET A 1 -15.77 1.45 7.34
C MET A 1 -14.95 0.38 8.04
N ALA A 2 -15.48 -0.30 9.05
CA ALA A 2 -14.71 -1.32 9.80
C ALA A 2 -14.15 -2.44 8.92
N LYS A 3 -14.93 -2.94 7.97
CA LYS A 3 -14.48 -4.00 7.05
C LYS A 3 -13.34 -3.56 6.16
N VAL A 4 -13.39 -2.32 5.67
CA VAL A 4 -12.33 -1.76 4.81
C VAL A 4 -11.05 -1.57 5.62
N LEU A 5 -11.14 -1.07 6.85
CA LEU A 5 -9.99 -0.95 7.74
C LEU A 5 -9.40 -2.31 8.11
N THR A 6 -10.23 -3.31 8.35
CA THR A 6 -9.76 -4.66 8.65
C THR A 6 -8.93 -5.22 7.49
N LEU A 7 -9.44 -5.11 6.27
CA LEU A 7 -8.79 -5.69 5.10
C LEU A 7 -7.54 -4.90 4.69
N ASN A 8 -7.66 -3.57 4.63
CA ASN A 8 -6.61 -2.72 4.04
C ASN A 8 -5.56 -2.25 5.04
N THR A 9 -5.85 -2.25 6.33
CA THR A 9 -4.98 -1.69 7.36
C THR A 9 -4.59 -2.73 8.41
N ILE A 10 -5.57 -3.30 9.08
CA ILE A 10 -5.33 -4.24 10.19
C ILE A 10 -4.67 -5.53 9.68
N GLY A 11 -5.15 -6.07 8.55
CA GLY A 11 -4.58 -7.28 7.97
C GLY A 11 -3.10 -7.14 7.66
N PRO A 12 -2.69 -6.15 6.85
CA PRO A 12 -1.27 -5.93 6.60
C PRO A 12 -0.44 -5.67 7.85
N ALA A 13 -1.00 -4.95 8.85
CA ALA A 13 -0.32 -4.71 10.11
C ALA A 13 -0.06 -6.00 10.89
N LEU A 14 -1.03 -6.91 10.91
CA LEU A 14 -0.87 -8.21 11.57
C LEU A 14 0.18 -9.07 10.86
N ILE A 15 0.19 -9.07 9.55
CA ILE A 15 1.22 -9.77 8.77
C ILE A 15 2.59 -9.21 9.12
N ALA A 16 2.75 -7.90 9.13
CA ALA A 16 4.01 -7.25 9.48
C ALA A 16 4.46 -7.62 10.89
N LYS A 17 3.55 -7.63 11.85
CA LYS A 17 3.83 -8.01 13.24
C LYS A 17 4.49 -9.37 13.34
N HIS A 18 4.04 -10.34 12.55
CA HIS A 18 4.54 -11.70 12.60
C HIS A 18 5.73 -11.97 11.67
N VAL A 19 5.85 -11.23 10.59
CA VAL A 19 6.86 -11.46 9.55
C VAL A 19 8.13 -10.64 9.77
N LEU A 20 8.01 -9.36 10.10
CA LEU A 20 9.18 -8.48 10.22
C LEU A 20 10.22 -8.97 11.22
N PRO A 21 9.85 -9.48 12.42
CA PRO A 21 10.84 -9.99 13.35
C PRO A 21 11.63 -11.20 12.84
N LEU A 22 11.10 -11.90 11.84
CA LEU A 22 11.75 -13.09 11.27
C LEU A 22 12.77 -12.75 10.19
N PHE A 23 12.82 -11.49 9.74
CA PHE A 23 13.77 -11.10 8.69
C PHE A 23 15.21 -11.18 9.20
N PRO A 24 16.13 -11.73 8.39
CA PRO A 24 17.55 -11.70 8.73
C PRO A 24 18.06 -10.26 8.83
N ARG A 25 18.97 -10.03 9.79
CA ARG A 25 19.56 -8.68 9.99
C ARG A 25 20.75 -8.41 9.10
N ASP A 26 21.34 -9.45 8.55
CA ASP A 26 22.62 -9.42 7.83
C ASP A 26 22.46 -9.36 6.31
N ARG A 27 21.23 -9.27 5.81
CA ARG A 27 20.98 -9.24 4.37
C ARG A 27 19.81 -8.34 4.02
N ARG A 28 19.74 -8.01 2.74
CA ARG A 28 18.67 -7.16 2.22
C ARG A 28 17.35 -7.93 2.19
N ASN A 29 16.31 -7.32 2.75
CA ASN A 29 14.95 -7.83 2.75
C ASN A 29 13.98 -6.71 2.38
N VAL A 30 12.87 -7.07 1.77
CA VAL A 30 11.83 -6.12 1.41
C VAL A 30 10.49 -6.63 1.93
N PHE A 31 9.79 -5.77 2.67
CA PHE A 31 8.39 -5.93 3.00
C PHE A 31 7.62 -4.83 2.27
N ALA A 32 6.76 -5.23 1.36
CA ALA A 32 5.98 -4.28 0.56
C ALA A 32 4.50 -4.58 0.66
N ALA A 33 3.69 -3.53 0.74
CA ALA A 33 2.24 -3.63 0.73
C ALA A 33 1.68 -2.74 -0.39
N LEU A 34 0.60 -3.19 -1.01
CA LEU A 34 -0.08 -2.39 -2.01
C LEU A 34 -0.85 -1.26 -1.32
N SER A 35 -0.53 -0.05 -1.69
CA SER A 35 -1.19 1.16 -1.21
C SER A 35 -1.84 1.89 -2.38
N ALA A 36 -2.21 3.14 -2.21
CA ALA A 36 -2.82 3.95 -3.25
C ALA A 36 -2.55 5.43 -3.00
N ARG A 37 -2.45 6.20 -4.08
CA ARG A 37 -2.28 7.67 -3.98
C ARG A 37 -3.41 8.33 -3.22
N VAL A 38 -4.61 7.75 -3.28
CA VAL A 38 -5.77 8.26 -2.54
C VAL A 38 -5.58 8.24 -1.02
N GLY A 39 -4.60 7.49 -0.52
CA GLY A 39 -4.20 7.52 0.89
C GLY A 39 -3.33 8.71 1.26
N SER A 40 -2.84 9.47 0.30
CA SER A 40 -2.05 10.66 0.58
C SER A 40 -2.95 11.82 0.98
N ILE A 41 -2.75 12.36 2.17
CA ILE A 41 -3.49 13.52 2.64
C ILE A 41 -3.14 14.74 1.77
N GLY A 42 -1.86 14.91 1.47
CA GLY A 42 -1.37 16.04 0.67
C GLY A 42 -1.86 16.06 -0.76
N ASP A 43 -2.03 14.88 -1.37
CA ASP A 43 -2.49 14.75 -2.75
C ASP A 43 -4.00 14.82 -2.91
N ASN A 44 -4.76 14.80 -1.81
CA ASN A 44 -6.21 14.81 -1.87
C ASN A 44 -6.72 16.20 -2.29
N ARG A 45 -7.40 16.26 -3.44
CA ARG A 45 -8.00 17.46 -3.99
C ARG A 45 -9.49 17.32 -4.24
N ILE A 46 -9.99 16.08 -4.28
CA ILE A 46 -11.35 15.77 -4.72
C ILE A 46 -12.26 15.42 -3.55
N GLY A 47 -11.72 14.83 -2.50
CA GLY A 47 -12.51 14.28 -1.41
C GLY A 47 -13.22 12.99 -1.80
N GLY A 48 -14.20 12.58 -1.01
CA GLY A 48 -14.92 11.33 -1.24
C GLY A 48 -14.12 10.09 -0.85
N TRP A 49 -14.73 8.93 -1.01
CA TRP A 49 -14.17 7.61 -0.69
C TRP A 49 -13.58 7.53 0.72
N HIS A 50 -14.32 8.03 1.69
CA HIS A 50 -13.82 8.25 3.04
C HIS A 50 -13.16 7.00 3.64
N SER A 51 -13.85 5.86 3.57
CA SER A 51 -13.33 4.62 4.17
C SER A 51 -12.07 4.12 3.48
N TYR A 52 -12.06 4.14 2.16
CA TYR A 52 -10.92 3.67 1.38
C TYR A 52 -9.71 4.59 1.58
N ARG A 53 -9.91 5.90 1.46
CA ARG A 53 -8.84 6.89 1.69
C ARG A 53 -8.28 6.79 3.10
N ALA A 54 -9.16 6.71 4.10
CA ALA A 54 -8.74 6.59 5.50
C ALA A 54 -7.94 5.31 5.74
N SER A 55 -8.38 4.18 5.16
CA SER A 55 -7.68 2.90 5.32
C SER A 55 -6.28 2.93 4.70
N LYS A 56 -6.14 3.54 3.53
CA LYS A 56 -4.84 3.64 2.86
C LYS A 56 -3.93 4.66 3.53
N ALA A 57 -4.48 5.75 4.07
CA ALA A 57 -3.71 6.70 4.87
C ALA A 57 -3.18 6.03 6.14
N ALA A 58 -4.02 5.25 6.82
CA ALA A 58 -3.61 4.48 8.00
C ALA A 58 -2.52 3.46 7.65
N LEU A 59 -2.67 2.74 6.55
CA LEU A 59 -1.66 1.80 6.08
C LEU A 59 -0.33 2.52 5.82
N ASN A 60 -0.36 3.65 5.14
CA ASN A 60 0.86 4.43 4.86
C ASN A 60 1.57 4.85 6.15
N MET A 61 0.82 5.28 7.16
CA MET A 61 1.38 5.64 8.45
C MET A 61 2.04 4.43 9.13
N LEU A 62 1.37 3.28 9.12
CA LEU A 62 1.92 2.07 9.72
C LEU A 62 3.19 1.61 9.01
N LEU A 63 3.20 1.64 7.69
CA LEU A 63 4.39 1.28 6.91
C LEU A 63 5.56 2.21 7.25
N ARG A 64 5.30 3.49 7.42
CA ARG A 64 6.33 4.45 7.84
C ARG A 64 6.88 4.12 9.22
N ASN A 65 5.99 3.80 10.16
CA ASN A 65 6.39 3.38 11.50
C ASN A 65 7.28 2.14 11.45
N PHE A 66 6.86 1.13 10.70
CA PHE A 66 7.64 -0.10 10.57
C PHE A 66 9.01 0.15 9.94
N ALA A 67 9.07 1.00 8.91
CA ALA A 67 10.33 1.36 8.29
C ALA A 67 11.30 2.00 9.29
N ILE A 68 10.81 2.92 10.11
CA ILE A 68 11.62 3.60 11.13
C ILE A 68 12.09 2.60 12.19
N GLU A 69 11.20 1.76 12.67
CA GLU A 69 11.52 0.78 13.71
C GLU A 69 12.51 -0.28 13.21
N MET A 70 12.28 -0.79 12.01
CA MET A 70 13.18 -1.80 11.42
C MET A 70 14.58 -1.24 11.14
N ALA A 71 14.69 0.04 10.83
CA ALA A 71 15.98 0.69 10.61
C ALA A 71 16.89 0.63 11.84
N ARG A 72 16.32 0.47 13.03
CA ARG A 72 17.09 0.38 14.28
C ARG A 72 17.79 -0.96 14.46
N THR A 73 17.22 -2.03 13.95
CA THR A 73 17.69 -3.41 14.18
C THR A 73 18.01 -4.16 12.89
N HIS A 74 17.32 -3.84 11.80
CA HIS A 74 17.44 -4.51 10.50
C HIS A 74 17.77 -3.47 9.44
N ARG A 75 19.01 -2.99 9.44
CA ARG A 75 19.42 -1.82 8.62
C ARG A 75 19.25 -2.02 7.12
N GLN A 76 19.25 -3.26 6.65
CA GLN A 76 19.11 -3.57 5.24
C GLN A 76 17.68 -3.93 4.84
N THR A 77 16.73 -3.84 5.78
CA THR A 77 15.32 -4.10 5.50
C THR A 77 14.64 -2.85 4.98
N ILE A 78 13.94 -3.00 3.87
CA ILE A 78 13.14 -1.94 3.25
C ILE A 78 11.67 -2.26 3.50
N VAL A 79 10.94 -1.28 4.02
CA VAL A 79 9.48 -1.36 4.18
C VAL A 79 8.87 -0.28 3.28
N ALA A 80 8.04 -0.69 2.34
CA ALA A 80 7.53 0.23 1.32
C ALA A 80 6.06 0.01 1.03
N GLY A 81 5.36 1.09 0.73
CA GLY A 81 4.05 1.06 0.11
C GLY A 81 4.20 1.22 -1.39
N LEU A 82 3.55 0.36 -2.14
CA LEU A 82 3.60 0.37 -3.60
C LEU A 82 2.28 0.85 -4.18
N HIS A 83 2.36 1.71 -5.19
CA HIS A 83 1.19 2.19 -5.92
C HIS A 83 1.33 1.79 -7.39
N PRO A 84 0.59 0.75 -7.84
CA PRO A 84 0.72 0.26 -9.21
C PRO A 84 -0.05 1.09 -10.25
N GLY A 85 -0.71 2.18 -9.85
CA GLY A 85 -1.66 2.88 -10.68
C GLY A 85 -3.05 2.26 -10.56
N THR A 86 -4.01 2.73 -11.35
CA THR A 86 -5.33 2.10 -11.42
C THR A 86 -5.25 0.88 -12.32
N VAL A 87 -5.36 -0.30 -11.72
CA VAL A 87 -5.24 -1.57 -12.42
C VAL A 87 -6.61 -2.03 -12.89
N ASN A 88 -6.71 -2.53 -14.12
CA ASN A 88 -7.96 -3.01 -14.69
C ASN A 88 -8.37 -4.33 -14.03
N THR A 89 -9.17 -4.26 -12.99
CA THR A 89 -9.71 -5.38 -12.25
C THR A 89 -11.16 -5.10 -11.88
N ASN A 90 -11.87 -6.12 -11.41
CA ASN A 90 -13.26 -5.95 -10.94
C ASN A 90 -13.37 -4.94 -9.79
N LEU A 91 -12.36 -4.85 -8.97
CA LEU A 91 -12.33 -3.91 -7.85
C LEU A 91 -12.32 -2.47 -8.33
N SER A 92 -11.57 -2.15 -9.38
CA SER A 92 -11.41 -0.79 -9.88
C SER A 92 -12.46 -0.38 -10.90
N GLU A 93 -13.22 -1.33 -11.45
CA GLU A 93 -14.16 -1.07 -12.54
C GLU A 93 -15.12 0.10 -12.26
N PRO A 94 -15.74 0.22 -11.07
CA PRO A 94 -16.63 1.36 -10.78
C PRO A 94 -15.94 2.71 -10.83
N PHE A 95 -14.63 2.77 -10.75
CA PHE A 95 -13.85 4.00 -10.65
C PHE A 95 -13.12 4.37 -11.94
N GLN A 96 -13.28 3.59 -13.01
CA GLN A 96 -12.53 3.77 -14.25
C GLN A 96 -13.06 4.89 -15.14
N LYS A 97 -14.32 5.28 -14.99
CA LYS A 97 -15.01 6.20 -15.90
C LYS A 97 -14.35 7.58 -16.01
N ASN A 98 -13.77 8.07 -14.95
CA ASN A 98 -13.21 9.41 -14.88
C ASN A 98 -11.68 9.42 -14.97
N LEU A 99 -11.08 8.30 -15.35
CA LEU A 99 -9.63 8.22 -15.50
C LEU A 99 -9.18 8.90 -16.79
N PRO A 100 -8.15 9.75 -16.73
CA PRO A 100 -7.49 10.22 -17.93
C PRO A 100 -6.96 9.06 -18.76
N GLU A 101 -6.90 9.27 -20.08
CA GLU A 101 -6.35 8.29 -21.00
C GLU A 101 -4.93 7.88 -20.57
N GLY A 102 -4.66 6.58 -20.58
CA GLY A 102 -3.36 6.02 -20.22
C GLY A 102 -3.12 5.80 -18.74
N GLN A 103 -4.06 6.17 -17.86
CA GLN A 103 -3.92 5.90 -16.43
C GLN A 103 -4.46 4.53 -15.99
N LEU A 104 -5.24 3.86 -16.84
CA LEU A 104 -5.69 2.50 -16.56
C LEU A 104 -4.62 1.50 -16.99
N VAL A 105 -4.11 0.72 -16.05
CA VAL A 105 -3.02 -0.22 -16.28
C VAL A 105 -3.56 -1.65 -16.27
N ARG A 106 -3.12 -2.48 -17.22
CA ARG A 106 -3.46 -3.90 -17.26
C ARG A 106 -2.84 -4.62 -16.04
N ALA A 107 -3.53 -5.65 -15.54
CA ALA A 107 -3.08 -6.37 -14.34
C ALA A 107 -1.70 -7.01 -14.53
N ASP A 108 -1.43 -7.62 -15.69
CA ASP A 108 -0.13 -8.22 -15.99
C ASP A 108 0.98 -7.17 -16.09
N GLU A 109 0.70 -6.03 -16.68
CA GLU A 109 1.65 -4.91 -16.78
C GLU A 109 1.95 -4.31 -15.42
N ALA A 110 0.92 -4.10 -14.59
CA ALA A 110 1.10 -3.61 -13.23
C ALA A 110 1.96 -4.58 -12.39
N ALA A 111 1.71 -5.86 -12.49
CA ALA A 111 2.51 -6.88 -11.79
C ALA A 111 3.97 -6.85 -12.23
N ALA A 112 4.23 -6.75 -13.53
CA ALA A 112 5.59 -6.64 -14.06
C ALA A 112 6.30 -5.39 -13.55
N ASN A 113 5.60 -4.26 -13.48
CA ASN A 113 6.19 -2.99 -13.05
C ASN A 113 6.55 -2.98 -11.56
N LEU A 114 5.90 -3.81 -10.74
CA LEU A 114 6.19 -3.90 -9.31
C LEU A 114 7.42 -4.78 -9.00
N LEU A 115 7.81 -5.63 -9.91
CA LEU A 115 8.97 -6.51 -9.76
C LEU A 115 10.25 -5.83 -10.20
#